data_6a408a251a7f0ef0cdc6e3c0d58061fd
#
_entry.id   6a408a251a7f0ef0cdc6e3c0d58061fd
#
_cell.length_a   1.000
_cell.length_b   1.000
_cell.length_c   1.000
_cell.angle_alpha   90.00
_cell.angle_beta   90.00
_cell.angle_gamma   90.00
#
_symmetry.space_group_name_H-M   'P 1'
#
loop_
_entity.id
_entity.type
_entity.pdbx_description
1 polymer ?
#
loop_
_entity_poly.entity_id
_entity_poly.type
_entity_poly.pdbx_seq_one_letter_code
_entity_poly.pdbx_strand_id
1 'polypeptide(L)'
;MLNLYKSNKIEVISELLAEELKICPPPINEKLEIVVPNYFFGNWLSEQITIKNKISALYELKRISTYTECLLTNFFPAIDMSAWNFESIKWGIIDSLEELNSFKESFPLRNWINKYLDDKKTIDGDIYLSLIHI
;
A
#
# COMPACT_ATOMS: atom_id res chain seq x y z
N MET A 1 -14.81 -4.47 20.86
CA MET A 1 -15.62 -3.25 20.61
C MET A 1 -14.87 -2.39 19.61
N LEU A 2 -15.53 -1.84 18.58
CA LEU A 2 -14.89 -0.95 17.60
C LEU A 2 -15.08 0.51 18.06
N ASN A 3 -14.00 1.25 18.23
CA ASN A 3 -14.04 2.68 18.52
C ASN A 3 -13.64 3.45 17.26
N LEU A 4 -14.43 4.46 16.89
CA LEU A 4 -14.15 5.31 15.73
C LEU A 4 -13.86 6.74 16.21
N TYR A 5 -12.64 7.19 15.95
CA TYR A 5 -12.21 8.56 16.22
C TYR A 5 -12.07 9.31 14.90
N LYS A 6 -12.58 10.53 14.80
CA LYS A 6 -12.53 11.36 13.62
C LYS A 6 -12.09 12.77 13.98
N SER A 7 -11.07 13.27 13.30
CA SER A 7 -10.61 14.65 13.44
C SER A 7 -10.05 15.13 12.09
N ASN A 8 -10.12 16.44 11.86
CA ASN A 8 -9.41 17.12 10.76
C ASN A 8 -7.97 17.52 11.15
N LYS A 9 -7.59 17.28 12.42
CA LYS A 9 -6.24 17.53 12.94
C LYS A 9 -5.62 16.18 13.32
N ILE A 10 -4.58 15.83 12.61
CA ILE A 10 -3.90 14.54 12.76
C ILE A 10 -3.15 14.44 14.11
N GLU A 11 -2.68 15.59 14.61
CA GLU A 11 -2.00 15.72 15.90
C GLU A 11 -2.91 15.28 17.05
N VAL A 12 -4.20 15.66 16.98
CA VAL A 12 -5.19 15.27 18.00
C VAL A 12 -5.40 13.75 18.01
N ILE A 13 -5.44 13.12 16.84
CA ILE A 13 -5.57 11.66 16.74
C ILE A 13 -4.32 10.96 17.28
N SER A 14 -3.13 11.48 16.96
CA SER A 14 -1.87 10.92 17.48
C SER A 14 -1.75 11.06 19.00
N GLU A 15 -2.24 12.16 19.56
CA GLU A 15 -2.30 12.35 21.02
C GLU A 15 -3.24 11.36 21.70
N LEU A 16 -4.44 11.16 21.14
CA LEU A 16 -5.39 10.17 21.67
C LEU A 16 -4.80 8.76 21.62
N LEU A 17 -4.16 8.40 20.51
CA LEU A 17 -3.50 7.10 20.40
C LEU A 17 -2.39 6.93 21.44
N ALA A 18 -1.57 7.96 21.65
CA ALA A 18 -0.52 7.92 22.65
C ALA A 18 -1.08 7.78 24.08
N GLU A 19 -2.21 8.42 24.36
CA GLU A 19 -2.90 8.27 25.64
C GLU A 19 -3.49 6.87 25.83
N GLU A 20 -4.13 6.31 24.81
CA GLU A 20 -4.65 4.93 24.82
C GLU A 20 -3.53 3.92 25.08
N LEU A 21 -2.40 4.05 24.41
CA LEU A 21 -1.23 3.19 24.62
C LEU A 21 -0.66 3.29 26.04
N LYS A 22 -0.82 4.44 26.69
CA LYS A 22 -0.38 4.65 28.07
C LYS A 22 -1.37 4.08 29.10
N ILE A 23 -2.66 4.19 28.84
CA ILE A 23 -3.73 3.71 29.73
C ILE A 23 -3.89 2.20 29.64
N CYS A 24 -3.84 1.68 28.41
CA CYS A 24 -3.98 0.25 28.10
C CYS A 24 -2.77 -0.24 27.32
N PRO A 25 -1.60 -0.38 27.96
CA PRO A 25 -0.43 -0.92 27.27
C PRO A 25 -0.70 -2.37 26.86
N PRO A 26 -0.26 -2.77 25.65
CA PRO A 26 -0.36 -4.17 25.23
C PRO A 26 0.44 -5.07 26.18
N PRO A 27 0.08 -6.35 26.28
CA PRO A 27 0.87 -7.32 27.06
C PRO A 27 2.33 -7.37 26.58
N ILE A 28 3.28 -7.61 27.49
CA ILE A 28 4.73 -7.58 27.19
C ILE A 28 5.11 -8.53 26.06
N ASN A 29 4.36 -9.62 25.90
CA ASN A 29 4.61 -10.64 24.87
C ASN A 29 3.88 -10.39 23.56
N GLU A 30 3.08 -9.32 23.48
CA GLU A 30 2.30 -8.99 22.29
C GLU A 30 2.64 -7.59 21.82
N LYS A 31 2.75 -7.41 20.50
CA LYS A 31 2.90 -6.09 19.90
C LYS A 31 1.54 -5.64 19.36
N LEU A 32 1.15 -4.43 19.70
CA LEU A 32 0.00 -3.81 19.07
C LEU A 32 0.32 -3.47 17.62
N GLU A 33 -0.49 -3.94 16.69
CA GLU A 33 -0.34 -3.59 15.28
C GLU A 33 -1.04 -2.27 14.99
N ILE A 34 -0.29 -1.29 14.52
CA ILE A 34 -0.80 0.01 14.09
C ILE A 34 -0.65 0.11 12.57
N VAL A 35 -1.77 0.17 11.86
CA VAL A 35 -1.78 0.27 10.41
C VAL A 35 -1.70 1.74 9.99
N VAL A 36 -0.72 2.05 9.15
CA VAL A 36 -0.43 3.40 8.68
C VAL A 36 -0.48 3.49 7.15
N PRO A 37 -0.84 4.66 6.58
CA PRO A 37 -0.95 4.80 5.13
C PRO A 37 0.39 4.67 4.40
N ASN A 38 1.46 5.18 4.99
CA ASN A 38 2.80 5.13 4.39
C ASN A 38 3.90 5.19 5.47
N TYR A 39 5.14 4.96 5.04
CA TYR A 39 6.31 4.92 5.91
C TYR A 39 6.60 6.28 6.60
N PHE A 40 6.45 7.38 5.87
CA PHE A 40 6.73 8.72 6.42
C PHE A 40 5.77 9.06 7.56
N PHE A 41 4.48 8.73 7.35
CA PHE A 41 3.48 8.89 8.39
C PHE A 41 3.77 8.00 9.61
N GLY A 42 4.20 6.77 9.38
CA GLY A 42 4.59 5.86 10.45
C GLY A 42 5.73 6.40 11.30
N ASN A 43 6.78 6.93 10.69
CA ASN A 43 7.91 7.53 11.41
C ASN A 43 7.48 8.76 12.22
N TRP A 44 6.72 9.66 11.61
CA TRP A 44 6.16 10.82 12.31
C TRP A 44 5.31 10.40 13.51
N LEU A 45 4.42 9.43 13.34
CA LEU A 45 3.56 8.92 14.42
C LEU A 45 4.40 8.32 15.56
N SER A 46 5.41 7.53 15.25
CA SER A 46 6.36 6.98 16.23
C SER A 46 7.06 8.08 17.02
N GLU A 47 7.47 9.15 16.35
CA GLU A 47 8.06 10.31 17.00
C GLU A 47 7.07 11.00 17.95
N GLN A 48 5.81 11.23 17.53
CA GLN A 48 4.78 11.82 18.38
C GLN A 48 4.49 10.98 19.63
N ILE A 49 4.36 9.66 19.47
CA ILE A 49 4.18 8.74 20.60
C ILE A 49 5.40 8.80 21.55
N THR A 50 6.61 8.84 21.00
CA THR A 50 7.84 8.91 21.79
C THR A 50 7.93 10.23 22.58
N ILE A 51 7.59 11.35 21.97
CA ILE A 51 7.56 12.66 22.61
C ILE A 51 6.58 12.65 23.81
N LYS A 52 5.40 12.09 23.60
CA LYS A 52 4.33 12.08 24.60
C LYS A 52 4.58 11.06 25.74
N ASN A 53 4.97 9.84 25.37
CA ASN A 53 5.07 8.72 26.32
C ASN A 53 6.51 8.51 26.84
N LYS A 54 7.50 9.21 26.29
CA LYS A 54 8.95 9.05 26.61
C LYS A 54 9.52 7.69 26.18
N ILE A 55 8.69 6.73 25.78
CA ILE A 55 9.05 5.40 25.33
C ILE A 55 8.20 5.06 24.12
N SER A 56 8.86 4.49 23.10
CA SER A 56 8.22 3.95 21.90
C SER A 56 8.50 2.44 21.89
N ALA A 57 7.58 1.68 22.48
CA ALA A 57 7.74 0.23 22.58
C ALA A 57 6.38 -0.48 22.52
N LEU A 58 6.41 -1.79 22.28
CA LEU A 58 5.24 -2.68 22.29
C LEU A 58 4.23 -2.44 21.17
N TYR A 59 4.63 -1.77 20.07
CA TYR A 59 3.81 -1.69 18.86
C TYR A 59 4.65 -1.93 17.60
N GLU A 60 3.98 -2.34 16.55
CA GLU A 60 4.54 -2.53 15.22
C GLU A 60 3.75 -1.71 14.20
N LEU A 61 4.46 -0.92 13.40
CA LEU A 61 3.86 -0.12 12.35
C LEU A 61 3.80 -0.92 11.05
N LYS A 62 2.61 -1.18 10.54
CA LYS A 62 2.39 -1.88 9.28
C LYS A 62 1.75 -0.96 8.25
N ARG A 63 2.23 -1.00 7.02
CA ARG A 63 1.52 -0.33 5.91
C ARG A 63 0.23 -1.10 5.59
N ILE A 64 -0.76 -0.40 5.05
CA ILE A 64 -2.03 -1.00 4.64
C ILE A 64 -1.80 -2.20 3.71
N SER A 65 -0.90 -2.07 2.72
CA SER A 65 -0.56 -3.17 1.79
C SER A 65 -0.04 -4.40 2.53
N THR A 66 0.95 -4.22 3.42
CA THR A 66 1.56 -5.32 4.19
C THR A 66 0.54 -5.95 5.15
N TYR A 67 -0.31 -5.14 5.76
CA TYR A 67 -1.36 -5.64 6.65
C TYR A 67 -2.41 -6.46 5.88
N THR A 68 -2.85 -5.96 4.71
CA THR A 68 -3.79 -6.66 3.83
C THR A 68 -3.20 -7.98 3.33
N GLU A 69 -1.94 -8.00 2.93
CA GLU A 69 -1.22 -9.21 2.52
C GLU A 69 -1.17 -10.24 3.65
N CYS A 70 -0.86 -9.81 4.86
CA CYS A 70 -0.86 -10.64 6.06
C CYS A 70 -2.25 -11.25 6.34
N LEU A 71 -3.32 -10.44 6.22
CA LEU A 71 -4.69 -10.90 6.39
C LEU A 71 -5.06 -11.93 5.31
N LEU A 72 -4.78 -11.64 4.04
CA LEU A 72 -5.08 -12.55 2.94
C LEU A 72 -4.37 -13.89 3.11
N THR A 73 -3.10 -13.88 3.46
CA THR A 73 -2.32 -15.11 3.70
C THR A 73 -2.89 -15.92 4.87
N ASN A 74 -3.34 -15.27 5.93
CA ASN A 74 -3.90 -15.94 7.09
C ASN A 74 -5.29 -16.53 6.81
N PHE A 75 -6.16 -15.80 6.11
CA PHE A 75 -7.51 -16.30 5.80
C PHE A 75 -7.57 -17.24 4.60
N PHE A 76 -6.63 -17.10 3.67
CA PHE A 76 -6.60 -17.84 2.41
C PHE A 76 -5.19 -18.38 2.14
N PRO A 77 -4.70 -19.35 2.92
CA PRO A 77 -3.32 -19.84 2.79
C PRO A 77 -3.03 -20.54 1.45
N ALA A 78 -4.06 -20.87 0.67
CA ALA A 78 -3.92 -21.44 -0.67
C ALA A 78 -3.67 -20.40 -1.77
N ILE A 79 -3.78 -19.10 -1.47
CA ILE A 79 -3.52 -18.04 -2.44
C ILE A 79 -2.00 -17.81 -2.53
N ASP A 80 -1.47 -18.02 -3.73
CA ASP A 80 -0.09 -17.63 -4.04
C ASP A 80 0.00 -16.11 -4.21
N MET A 81 0.46 -15.43 -3.16
CA MET A 81 0.64 -13.98 -3.17
C MET A 81 1.81 -13.52 -4.07
N SER A 82 2.68 -14.43 -4.53
CA SER A 82 3.79 -14.07 -5.41
C SER A 82 3.32 -13.52 -6.76
N ALA A 83 2.17 -13.98 -7.24
CA ALA A 83 1.54 -13.47 -8.46
C ALA A 83 1.04 -12.02 -8.34
N TRP A 84 0.83 -11.52 -7.12
CA TRP A 84 0.29 -10.20 -6.83
C TRP A 84 1.35 -9.18 -6.43
N ASN A 85 2.62 -9.53 -6.50
CA ASN A 85 3.68 -8.55 -6.29
C ASN A 85 3.76 -7.56 -7.46
N PHE A 86 4.34 -6.38 -7.21
CA PHE A 86 4.42 -5.31 -8.21
C PHE A 86 5.08 -5.75 -9.52
N GLU A 87 6.15 -6.53 -9.45
CA GLU A 87 6.85 -7.00 -10.64
C GLU A 87 6.01 -7.98 -11.47
N SER A 88 5.33 -8.93 -10.82
CA SER A 88 4.45 -9.88 -11.51
C SER A 88 3.27 -9.18 -12.18
N ILE A 89 2.66 -8.22 -11.49
CA ILE A 89 1.57 -7.41 -12.05
C ILE A 89 2.07 -6.58 -13.24
N LYS A 90 3.23 -5.95 -13.13
CA LYS A 90 3.84 -5.16 -14.19
C LYS A 90 4.07 -6.00 -15.45
N TRP A 91 4.67 -7.17 -15.31
CA TRP A 91 4.88 -8.08 -16.44
C TRP A 91 3.56 -8.60 -17.02
N GLY A 92 2.59 -8.95 -16.18
CA GLY A 92 1.25 -9.34 -16.62
C GLY A 92 0.52 -8.24 -17.42
N ILE A 93 0.70 -6.97 -17.05
CA ILE A 93 0.18 -5.84 -17.83
C ILE A 93 0.88 -5.75 -19.19
N ILE A 94 2.20 -5.90 -19.24
CA ILE A 94 2.95 -5.85 -20.50
C ILE A 94 2.50 -6.96 -21.44
N ASP A 95 2.41 -8.21 -20.97
CA ASP A 95 1.93 -9.35 -21.75
C ASP A 95 0.49 -9.09 -22.26
N SER A 96 -0.39 -8.55 -21.39
CA SER A 96 -1.75 -8.20 -21.78
C SER A 96 -1.81 -7.08 -22.82
N LEU A 97 -0.86 -6.13 -22.83
CA LEU A 97 -0.78 -5.08 -23.84
C LEU A 97 -0.38 -5.64 -25.21
N GLU A 98 0.48 -6.65 -25.24
CA GLU A 98 0.83 -7.35 -26.51
C GLU A 98 -0.38 -8.10 -27.07
N GLU A 99 -1.15 -8.78 -26.22
CA GLU A 99 -2.39 -9.45 -26.62
C GLU A 99 -3.46 -8.47 -27.11
N LEU A 100 -3.57 -7.27 -26.54
CA LEU A 100 -4.53 -6.24 -26.94
C LEU A 100 -4.39 -5.84 -28.41
N ASN A 101 -3.22 -5.98 -29.01
CA ASN A 101 -3.03 -5.77 -30.44
C ASN A 101 -3.79 -6.78 -31.31
N SER A 102 -4.16 -7.94 -30.76
CA SER A 102 -4.96 -8.98 -31.42
C SER A 102 -6.46 -8.74 -31.33
N PHE A 103 -6.95 -7.86 -30.44
CA PHE A 103 -8.38 -7.57 -30.27
C PHE A 103 -8.93 -6.66 -31.38
N LYS A 104 -10.25 -6.79 -31.65
CA LYS A 104 -10.93 -5.97 -32.65
C LYS A 104 -10.82 -4.48 -32.37
N GLU A 105 -10.74 -3.67 -33.45
CA GLU A 105 -10.58 -2.20 -33.40
C GLU A 105 -11.64 -1.44 -32.57
N SER A 106 -12.79 -2.06 -32.28
CA SER A 106 -13.88 -1.48 -31.52
C SER A 106 -13.64 -1.39 -29.99
N PHE A 107 -12.50 -1.87 -29.49
CA PHE A 107 -12.23 -1.84 -28.05
C PHE A 107 -11.69 -0.45 -27.64
N PRO A 108 -12.39 0.32 -26.80
CA PRO A 108 -12.03 1.72 -26.49
C PRO A 108 -10.59 1.87 -25.93
N LEU A 109 -10.12 0.90 -25.15
CA LEU A 109 -8.80 0.89 -24.55
C LEU A 109 -7.69 0.80 -25.61
N ARG A 110 -7.90 0.02 -26.71
CA ARG A 110 -6.96 -0.10 -27.82
C ARG A 110 -6.72 1.24 -28.51
N ASN A 111 -7.78 1.99 -28.77
CA ASN A 111 -7.65 3.32 -29.40
C ASN A 111 -6.87 4.28 -28.51
N TRP A 112 -7.06 4.20 -27.21
CA TRP A 112 -6.32 5.02 -26.26
C TRP A 112 -4.84 4.63 -26.18
N ILE A 113 -4.54 3.33 -26.12
CA ILE A 113 -3.17 2.80 -26.13
C ILE A 113 -2.45 3.14 -27.43
N ASN A 114 -3.09 2.92 -28.59
CA ASN A 114 -2.52 3.24 -29.90
C ASN A 114 -2.20 4.74 -30.01
N LYS A 115 -3.10 5.61 -29.55
CA LYS A 115 -2.85 7.06 -29.53
C LYS A 115 -1.64 7.42 -28.66
N TYR A 116 -1.49 6.76 -27.51
CA TYR A 116 -0.35 6.96 -26.62
C TYR A 116 0.96 6.45 -27.21
N LEU A 117 0.90 5.32 -27.96
CA LEU A 117 2.05 4.72 -28.62
C LEU A 117 2.46 5.47 -29.89
N ASP A 118 1.48 6.00 -30.67
CA ASP A 118 1.74 6.78 -31.90
C ASP A 118 2.42 8.14 -31.58
N ASP A 119 2.09 8.73 -30.45
CA ASP A 119 2.73 9.97 -29.99
C ASP A 119 4.21 9.74 -29.58
N LYS A 120 4.58 8.49 -29.26
CA LYS A 120 5.93 8.11 -28.84
C LYS A 120 6.52 7.07 -29.78
N LYS A 121 6.97 7.42 -30.94
CA LYS A 121 7.49 6.61 -32.06
C LYS A 121 8.50 5.47 -31.76
N THR A 122 8.64 4.98 -30.52
CA THR A 122 9.55 3.88 -30.14
C THR A 122 8.93 2.99 -29.07
N ILE A 123 8.47 1.82 -29.49
CA ILE A 123 7.82 0.81 -28.63
C ILE A 123 8.82 0.15 -27.65
N ASP A 124 10.12 0.09 -27.96
CA ASP A 124 11.05 -0.82 -27.27
C ASP A 124 11.69 -0.32 -25.97
N GLY A 125 11.63 0.95 -25.65
CA GLY A 125 12.29 1.47 -24.45
C GLY A 125 11.40 2.32 -23.53
N ASP A 126 10.52 3.13 -24.11
CA ASP A 126 9.83 4.18 -23.38
C ASP A 126 8.60 3.69 -22.58
N ILE A 127 7.95 2.60 -23.01
CA ILE A 127 6.87 1.97 -22.26
C ILE A 127 7.42 1.34 -20.97
N TYR A 128 8.57 0.66 -21.09
CA TYR A 128 9.26 0.11 -19.92
C TYR A 128 9.65 1.21 -18.93
N LEU A 129 10.16 2.34 -19.42
CA LEU A 129 10.54 3.46 -18.57
C LEU A 129 9.35 4.17 -17.93
N SER A 130 8.21 4.32 -18.63
CA SER A 130 7.02 4.98 -18.06
C SER A 130 6.31 4.10 -17.02
N LEU A 131 6.33 2.77 -17.17
CA LEU A 131 5.79 1.84 -16.18
C LEU A 131 6.70 1.67 -14.94
N ILE A 132 7.99 1.96 -15.07
CA ILE A 132 8.94 1.95 -13.95
C ILE A 132 8.80 3.20 -13.07
N HIS A 133 8.27 4.30 -13.62
CA HIS A 133 8.13 5.59 -12.92
C HIS A 133 6.75 5.83 -12.28
N ILE A 134 5.82 4.86 -12.35
CA ILE A 134 4.57 4.87 -11.57
C ILE A 134 4.80 4.16 -10.24
#